data_c6f9a77a59749350cc149e0a5e31fbb7
#
_entry.id   c6f9a77a59749350cc149e0a5e31fbb7
#
_cell.length_a   1.000
_cell.length_b   1.000
_cell.length_c   1.000
_cell.angle_alpha   90.00
_cell.angle_beta   90.00
_cell.angle_gamma   90.00
#
_symmetry.space_group_name_H-M   'P 1'
#
loop_
_entity.id
_entity.type
_entity.pdbx_description
1 polymer ?
#
loop_
_entity_poly.entity_id
_entity_poly.type
_entity_poly.pdbx_seq_one_letter_code
_entity_poly.pdbx_strand_id
1 'polypeptide(L)'
;QSHNWPHWGNDVVNDYMVNTAAVYKFINDQTLTYINQGYTSDEISNMIELPEALNKIWYTRQYYGTVAHNAKAVYQKFMGWYDSNPVNLNPLMPSDSAKKWVEYLGDVDKVLQMAKADFDKGEYQWVAEVTNTIVFADPTNTDARLLCADALEQLGYQAESGPWRNEYLTAAQELRHGNANFTASTKSTGDMVKALSAPMLFDYMAIVMDKQALADRDFTMNVILPDVGEQHMLRVKNGVLLVYADTLSDDADVSITCPKNALFAILTNNQETVAKAVKVEGSAELLTLMMENMNQFPITGTNPFNIIEP
;
A
#
# COMPACT_ATOMS: atom_id res chain seq x y z
N GLN A 1 -13.08 -12.74 19.59
CA GLN A 1 -11.74 -12.56 19.03
C GLN A 1 -11.75 -12.91 17.55
N SER A 2 -10.88 -12.28 16.77
CA SER A 2 -10.66 -12.60 15.36
C SER A 2 -9.48 -13.58 15.19
N HIS A 3 -9.48 -14.36 14.12
CA HIS A 3 -8.39 -15.24 13.68
C HIS A 3 -8.10 -16.47 14.54
N ASN A 4 -8.92 -16.77 15.57
CA ASN A 4 -8.84 -17.95 16.41
C ASN A 4 -10.22 -18.46 16.83
N TRP A 5 -10.28 -19.69 17.35
CA TRP A 5 -11.50 -20.27 17.91
C TRP A 5 -11.94 -19.52 19.16
N PRO A 6 -13.27 -19.42 19.42
CA PRO A 6 -13.79 -18.81 20.64
C PRO A 6 -13.32 -19.54 21.89
N HIS A 7 -13.15 -18.80 22.98
CA HIS A 7 -12.82 -19.32 24.32
C HIS A 7 -13.93 -19.01 25.31
N TRP A 8 -14.18 -19.91 26.22
CA TRP A 8 -15.21 -19.80 27.27
C TRP A 8 -14.64 -20.12 28.65
N GLY A 9 -15.18 -19.46 29.67
CA GLY A 9 -14.75 -19.59 31.06
C GLY A 9 -13.71 -18.53 31.45
N ASN A 10 -13.85 -17.97 32.64
CA ASN A 10 -13.02 -16.84 33.09
C ASN A 10 -11.55 -17.20 33.14
N ASP A 11 -11.19 -18.37 33.63
CA ASP A 11 -9.80 -18.78 33.76
C ASP A 11 -9.16 -18.97 32.38
N VAL A 12 -9.88 -19.60 31.44
CA VAL A 12 -9.40 -19.80 30.05
C VAL A 12 -9.25 -18.48 29.31
N VAL A 13 -10.23 -17.57 29.47
CA VAL A 13 -10.18 -16.24 28.83
C VAL A 13 -9.04 -15.41 29.40
N ASN A 14 -8.83 -15.44 30.73
CA ASN A 14 -7.74 -14.74 31.38
C ASN A 14 -6.38 -15.27 30.92
N ASP A 15 -6.19 -16.59 30.89
CA ASP A 15 -4.96 -17.22 30.42
C ASP A 15 -4.67 -16.85 28.94
N TYR A 16 -5.69 -16.89 28.08
CA TYR A 16 -5.61 -16.45 26.70
C TYR A 16 -5.15 -14.98 26.59
N MET A 17 -5.75 -14.09 27.36
CA MET A 17 -5.39 -12.66 27.33
C MET A 17 -3.96 -12.42 27.81
N VAL A 18 -3.55 -13.07 28.90
CA VAL A 18 -2.21 -12.93 29.47
C VAL A 18 -1.15 -13.45 28.49
N ASN A 19 -1.33 -14.63 27.93
CA ASN A 19 -0.37 -15.19 26.97
C ASN A 19 -0.30 -14.39 25.68
N THR A 20 -1.43 -13.90 25.16
CA THR A 20 -1.46 -13.03 23.98
C THR A 20 -0.74 -11.71 24.27
N ALA A 21 -0.99 -11.10 25.42
CA ALA A 21 -0.28 -9.89 25.84
C ALA A 21 1.23 -10.15 26.01
N ALA A 22 1.62 -11.32 26.52
CA ALA A 22 3.03 -11.71 26.65
C ALA A 22 3.73 -11.80 25.28
N VAL A 23 3.07 -12.35 24.25
CA VAL A 23 3.63 -12.40 22.89
C VAL A 23 3.84 -11.00 22.34
N TYR A 24 2.84 -10.12 22.39
CA TYR A 24 2.98 -8.74 21.92
C TYR A 24 4.09 -7.99 22.66
N LYS A 25 4.11 -8.14 23.99
CA LYS A 25 5.13 -7.49 24.79
C LYS A 25 6.52 -8.03 24.50
N PHE A 26 6.68 -9.34 24.36
CA PHE A 26 7.95 -9.96 23.99
C PHE A 26 8.48 -9.42 22.66
N ILE A 27 7.65 -9.41 21.62
CA ILE A 27 8.04 -8.91 20.29
C ILE A 27 8.48 -7.44 20.38
N ASN A 28 7.70 -6.60 21.07
CA ASN A 28 8.05 -5.19 21.23
C ASN A 28 9.39 -5.02 21.99
N ASP A 29 9.51 -5.62 23.16
CA ASP A 29 10.66 -5.41 24.05
C ASP A 29 11.94 -6.02 23.46
N GLN A 30 11.85 -7.22 22.88
CA GLN A 30 13.02 -7.88 22.28
C GLN A 30 13.47 -7.14 21.01
N THR A 31 12.56 -6.62 20.21
CA THR A 31 12.91 -5.78 19.06
C THR A 31 13.62 -4.51 19.52
N LEU A 32 13.11 -3.81 20.55
CA LEU A 32 13.78 -2.64 21.11
C LEU A 32 15.17 -2.97 21.70
N THR A 33 15.30 -4.15 22.29
CA THR A 33 16.61 -4.61 22.76
C THR A 33 17.61 -4.73 21.62
N TYR A 34 17.22 -5.37 20.52
CA TYR A 34 18.07 -5.51 19.35
C TYR A 34 18.35 -4.17 18.64
N ILE A 35 17.37 -3.26 18.56
CA ILE A 35 17.58 -1.89 18.07
C ILE A 35 18.68 -1.19 18.87
N ASN A 36 18.65 -1.29 20.20
CA ASN A 36 19.67 -0.69 21.07
C ASN A 36 21.04 -1.36 20.97
N GLN A 37 21.10 -2.56 20.42
CA GLN A 37 22.34 -3.26 20.08
C GLN A 37 22.86 -2.93 18.67
N GLY A 38 22.11 -2.14 17.89
CA GLY A 38 22.51 -1.65 16.57
C GLY A 38 22.08 -2.55 15.40
N TYR A 39 21.18 -3.52 15.62
CA TYR A 39 20.68 -4.38 14.55
C TYR A 39 19.62 -3.67 13.70
N THR A 40 19.64 -3.96 12.40
CA THR A 40 18.68 -3.46 11.42
C THR A 40 17.36 -4.26 11.44
N SER A 41 16.35 -3.73 10.77
CA SER A 41 15.02 -4.37 10.65
C SER A 41 15.11 -5.80 10.11
N ASP A 42 15.91 -6.00 9.06
CA ASP A 42 16.03 -7.32 8.42
C ASP A 42 16.82 -8.30 9.29
N GLU A 43 17.90 -7.86 9.93
CA GLU A 43 18.64 -8.69 10.88
C GLU A 43 17.75 -9.12 12.05
N ILE A 44 17.02 -8.18 12.66
CA ILE A 44 16.10 -8.48 13.78
C ILE A 44 15.03 -9.49 13.37
N SER A 45 14.44 -9.32 12.19
CA SER A 45 13.36 -10.21 11.72
C SER A 45 13.84 -11.66 11.51
N ASN A 46 15.13 -11.86 11.23
CA ASN A 46 15.74 -13.18 11.07
C ASN A 46 16.28 -13.77 12.38
N MET A 47 16.46 -12.95 13.42
CA MET A 47 17.04 -13.36 14.71
C MET A 47 15.99 -13.60 15.79
N ILE A 48 14.83 -12.93 15.70
CA ILE A 48 13.84 -12.93 16.79
C ILE A 48 13.02 -14.22 16.80
N GLU A 49 13.06 -14.92 17.91
CA GLU A 49 12.30 -16.15 18.13
C GLU A 49 11.48 -16.04 19.42
N LEU A 50 10.25 -16.55 19.40
CA LEU A 50 9.44 -16.65 20.62
C LEU A 50 10.08 -17.64 21.61
N PRO A 51 10.06 -17.34 22.91
CA PRO A 51 10.39 -18.32 23.93
C PRO A 51 9.56 -19.60 23.74
N GLU A 52 10.17 -20.75 23.99
CA GLU A 52 9.53 -22.05 23.77
C GLU A 52 8.18 -22.17 24.49
N ALA A 53 8.06 -21.59 25.69
CA ALA A 53 6.84 -21.59 26.48
C ALA A 53 5.66 -20.87 25.75
N LEU A 54 5.92 -19.78 25.02
CA LEU A 54 4.93 -19.08 24.23
C LEU A 54 4.70 -19.76 22.87
N ASN A 55 5.75 -20.27 22.26
CA ASN A 55 5.68 -20.92 20.94
C ASN A 55 4.90 -22.25 20.96
N LYS A 56 4.81 -22.92 22.11
CA LYS A 56 4.00 -24.16 22.30
C LYS A 56 2.52 -23.92 22.47
N ILE A 57 2.10 -22.70 22.77
CA ILE A 57 0.68 -22.38 22.99
C ILE A 57 0.01 -22.25 21.60
N TRP A 58 -0.98 -23.11 21.35
CA TRP A 58 -1.57 -23.20 20.02
C TRP A 58 -2.22 -21.89 19.51
N TYR A 59 -2.84 -21.09 20.39
CA TYR A 59 -3.50 -19.83 20.00
C TYR A 59 -2.54 -18.62 19.88
N THR A 60 -1.29 -18.77 20.25
CA THR A 60 -0.24 -17.75 20.04
C THR A 60 0.67 -18.07 18.84
N ARG A 61 0.39 -19.14 18.12
CA ARG A 61 1.14 -19.51 16.92
C ARG A 61 0.89 -18.52 15.78
N GLN A 62 1.77 -18.54 14.79
CA GLN A 62 1.87 -17.55 13.73
C GLN A 62 0.88 -17.79 12.58
N TYR A 63 -0.38 -18.09 12.89
CA TYR A 63 -1.40 -18.40 11.86
C TYR A 63 -1.83 -17.20 11.03
N TYR A 64 -1.69 -15.99 11.56
CA TYR A 64 -2.05 -14.74 10.89
C TYR A 64 -0.84 -13.81 10.82
N GLY A 65 -0.50 -13.10 11.92
CA GLY A 65 0.75 -12.34 12.01
C GLY A 65 1.94 -13.26 12.25
N THR A 66 3.13 -12.82 11.87
CA THR A 66 4.39 -13.51 12.19
C THR A 66 5.25 -12.68 13.14
N VAL A 67 6.08 -13.34 13.92
CA VAL A 67 7.05 -12.66 14.80
C VAL A 67 7.98 -11.77 13.98
N ALA A 68 8.50 -12.28 12.87
CA ALA A 68 9.37 -11.55 11.96
C ALA A 68 8.71 -10.29 11.38
N HIS A 69 7.48 -10.40 10.87
CA HIS A 69 6.76 -9.25 10.32
C HIS A 69 6.44 -8.20 11.40
N ASN A 70 6.00 -8.66 12.57
CA ASN A 70 5.69 -7.77 13.68
C ASN A 70 6.94 -7.07 14.24
N ALA A 71 8.09 -7.72 14.25
CA ALA A 71 9.37 -7.09 14.61
C ALA A 71 9.72 -5.96 13.62
N LYS A 72 9.55 -6.18 12.31
CA LYS A 72 9.71 -5.11 11.29
C LYS A 72 8.75 -3.95 11.55
N ALA A 73 7.50 -4.22 11.93
CA ALA A 73 6.52 -3.18 12.27
C ALA A 73 6.91 -2.39 13.53
N VAL A 74 7.45 -3.04 14.56
CA VAL A 74 8.00 -2.37 15.75
C VAL A 74 9.20 -1.49 15.37
N TYR A 75 10.13 -2.02 14.58
CA TYR A 75 11.28 -1.26 14.08
C TYR A 75 10.81 0.00 13.33
N GLN A 76 9.89 -0.17 12.37
CA GLN A 76 9.31 0.91 11.58
C GLN A 76 8.67 1.99 12.47
N LYS A 77 7.99 1.59 13.55
CA LYS A 77 7.35 2.53 14.48
C LYS A 77 8.36 3.44 15.20
N PHE A 78 9.51 2.92 15.59
CA PHE A 78 10.49 3.64 16.41
C PHE A 78 11.64 4.25 15.61
N MET A 79 12.06 3.61 14.52
CA MET A 79 13.23 4.00 13.71
C MET A 79 12.85 4.54 12.33
N GLY A 80 11.65 4.21 11.83
CA GLY A 80 11.27 4.50 10.45
C GLY A 80 11.78 3.44 9.48
N TRP A 81 11.68 3.73 8.19
CA TRP A 81 12.01 2.80 7.10
C TRP A 81 13.51 2.67 6.82
N TYR A 82 14.31 3.65 7.22
CA TYR A 82 15.72 3.73 6.88
C TYR A 82 16.58 2.92 7.85
N ASP A 83 17.37 2.02 7.30
CA ASP A 83 18.25 1.10 8.04
C ASP A 83 19.60 1.70 8.45
N SER A 84 19.81 3.00 8.22
CA SER A 84 21.06 3.73 8.47
C SER A 84 22.24 3.35 7.56
N ASN A 85 22.07 2.46 6.59
CA ASN A 85 23.07 2.20 5.56
C ASN A 85 22.93 3.21 4.39
N PRO A 86 23.89 4.12 4.16
CA PRO A 86 23.76 5.13 3.11
C PRO A 86 23.59 4.58 1.69
N VAL A 87 23.95 3.33 1.43
CA VAL A 87 23.69 2.67 0.12
C VAL A 87 22.19 2.54 -0.13
N ASN A 88 21.39 2.34 0.93
CA ASN A 88 19.94 2.17 0.84
C ASN A 88 19.16 3.49 0.98
N LEU A 89 19.87 4.64 1.15
CA LEU A 89 19.21 5.94 1.32
C LEU A 89 18.44 6.39 0.07
N ASN A 90 19.03 6.21 -1.09
CA ASN A 90 18.44 6.54 -2.39
C ASN A 90 18.90 5.54 -3.46
N PRO A 91 18.42 4.31 -3.43
CA PRO A 91 18.83 3.28 -4.37
C PRO A 91 18.33 3.61 -5.80
N LEU A 92 18.93 2.94 -6.78
CA LEU A 92 18.41 2.97 -8.14
C LEU A 92 16.96 2.44 -8.20
N MET A 93 16.22 2.82 -9.23
CA MET A 93 14.93 2.17 -9.54
C MET A 93 15.13 0.65 -9.61
N PRO A 94 14.19 -0.16 -9.08
CA PRO A 94 14.36 -1.61 -9.04
C PRO A 94 14.72 -2.25 -10.38
N SER A 95 14.07 -1.83 -11.47
CA SER A 95 14.38 -2.32 -12.82
C SER A 95 15.78 -1.89 -13.32
N ASP A 96 16.24 -0.67 -12.98
CA ASP A 96 17.56 -0.21 -13.39
C ASP A 96 18.67 -0.91 -12.59
N SER A 97 18.43 -1.11 -11.28
CA SER A 97 19.32 -1.89 -10.42
C SER A 97 19.44 -3.33 -10.92
N ALA A 98 18.32 -3.96 -11.24
CA ALA A 98 18.27 -5.33 -11.75
C ALA A 98 19.03 -5.50 -13.06
N LYS A 99 18.87 -4.58 -14.02
CA LYS A 99 19.65 -4.58 -15.29
C LYS A 99 21.15 -4.54 -15.02
N LYS A 100 21.58 -3.71 -14.06
CA LYS A 100 22.99 -3.63 -13.67
C LYS A 100 23.48 -4.93 -13.03
N TRP A 101 22.70 -5.52 -12.16
CA TRP A 101 23.03 -6.82 -11.55
C TRP A 101 23.18 -7.91 -12.60
N VAL A 102 22.23 -8.01 -13.55
CA VAL A 102 22.29 -9.00 -14.65
C VAL A 102 23.53 -8.76 -15.54
N GLU A 103 23.89 -7.50 -15.84
CA GLU A 103 25.13 -7.17 -16.56
C GLU A 103 26.37 -7.71 -15.83
N TYR A 104 26.44 -7.60 -14.49
CA TYR A 104 27.55 -8.11 -13.69
C TYR A 104 27.52 -9.64 -13.54
N LEU A 105 26.34 -10.27 -13.47
CA LEU A 105 26.20 -11.73 -13.42
C LEU A 105 26.63 -12.40 -14.72
N GLY A 106 26.49 -11.71 -15.87
CA GLY A 106 26.93 -12.18 -17.19
C GLY A 106 25.97 -13.18 -17.84
N ASP A 107 26.29 -14.44 -17.84
CA ASP A 107 25.48 -15.49 -18.50
C ASP A 107 24.26 -15.86 -17.68
N VAL A 108 23.08 -15.37 -18.10
CA VAL A 108 21.79 -15.59 -17.41
C VAL A 108 21.41 -17.07 -17.43
N ASP A 109 21.65 -17.79 -18.50
CA ASP A 109 21.31 -19.22 -18.59
C ASP A 109 22.10 -20.04 -17.56
N LYS A 110 23.37 -19.71 -17.37
CA LYS A 110 24.18 -20.32 -16.32
C LYS A 110 23.67 -19.97 -14.92
N VAL A 111 23.25 -18.71 -14.69
CA VAL A 111 22.67 -18.32 -13.40
C VAL A 111 21.39 -19.09 -13.12
N LEU A 112 20.49 -19.24 -14.12
CA LEU A 112 19.26 -20.04 -13.97
C LEU A 112 19.55 -21.52 -13.70
N GLN A 113 20.58 -22.11 -14.31
CA GLN A 113 21.00 -23.49 -14.00
C GLN A 113 21.49 -23.61 -12.54
N MET A 114 22.24 -22.62 -12.04
CA MET A 114 22.66 -22.61 -10.64
C MET A 114 21.46 -22.45 -9.70
N ALA A 115 20.56 -21.51 -9.99
CA ALA A 115 19.35 -21.30 -9.21
C ALA A 115 18.45 -22.54 -9.16
N LYS A 116 18.36 -23.30 -10.27
CA LYS A 116 17.65 -24.59 -10.29
C LYS A 116 18.31 -25.63 -9.39
N ALA A 117 19.64 -25.69 -9.37
CA ALA A 117 20.35 -26.58 -8.47
C ALA A 117 20.16 -26.20 -6.99
N ASP A 118 20.01 -24.91 -6.70
CA ASP A 118 19.71 -24.40 -5.35
C ASP A 118 18.24 -24.66 -4.98
N PHE A 119 17.32 -24.58 -5.93
CA PHE A 119 15.92 -25.01 -5.75
C PHE A 119 15.84 -26.47 -5.31
N ASP A 120 16.60 -27.36 -5.96
CA ASP A 120 16.63 -28.78 -5.63
C ASP A 120 17.22 -29.05 -4.22
N LYS A 121 17.97 -28.13 -3.66
CA LYS A 121 18.45 -28.15 -2.26
C LYS A 121 17.43 -27.58 -1.26
N GLY A 122 16.36 -26.95 -1.73
CA GLY A 122 15.37 -26.29 -0.88
C GLY A 122 15.71 -24.83 -0.51
N GLU A 123 16.66 -24.20 -1.17
CA GLU A 123 17.07 -22.80 -0.92
C GLU A 123 16.09 -21.80 -1.61
N TYR A 124 14.80 -22.00 -1.41
CA TYR A 124 13.74 -21.31 -2.16
C TYR A 124 13.77 -19.79 -2.05
N GLN A 125 14.09 -19.24 -0.88
CA GLN A 125 14.18 -17.78 -0.71
C GLN A 125 15.31 -17.21 -1.59
N TRP A 126 16.47 -17.85 -1.59
CA TRP A 126 17.58 -17.43 -2.44
C TRP A 126 17.24 -17.53 -3.95
N VAL A 127 16.61 -18.62 -4.34
CA VAL A 127 16.16 -18.80 -5.72
C VAL A 127 15.17 -17.68 -6.11
N ALA A 128 14.23 -17.35 -5.24
CA ALA A 128 13.29 -16.26 -5.48
C ALA A 128 14.01 -14.91 -5.67
N GLU A 129 15.00 -14.58 -4.84
CA GLU A 129 15.78 -13.33 -4.92
C GLU A 129 16.55 -13.22 -6.24
N VAL A 130 17.26 -14.29 -6.62
CA VAL A 130 18.06 -14.32 -7.85
C VAL A 130 17.15 -14.23 -9.08
N THR A 131 16.11 -15.05 -9.16
CA THR A 131 15.23 -15.11 -10.33
C THR A 131 14.35 -13.86 -10.45
N ASN A 132 13.90 -13.28 -9.34
CA ASN A 132 13.17 -12.02 -9.35
C ASN A 132 14.06 -10.86 -9.87
N THR A 133 15.36 -10.86 -9.55
CA THR A 133 16.31 -9.90 -10.12
C THR A 133 16.35 -10.02 -11.65
N ILE A 134 16.33 -11.24 -12.19
CA ILE A 134 16.30 -11.45 -13.65
C ILE A 134 14.96 -10.99 -14.24
N VAL A 135 13.83 -11.27 -13.57
CA VAL A 135 12.49 -10.81 -14.00
C VAL A 135 12.40 -9.29 -14.03
N PHE A 136 12.96 -8.59 -13.03
CA PHE A 136 13.00 -7.12 -13.04
C PHE A 136 13.91 -6.53 -14.13
N ALA A 137 14.96 -7.24 -14.54
CA ALA A 137 15.80 -6.85 -15.64
C ALA A 137 15.16 -7.11 -17.01
N ASP A 138 14.50 -8.26 -17.15
CA ASP A 138 13.80 -8.70 -18.36
C ASP A 138 12.52 -9.47 -17.98
N PRO A 139 11.35 -8.80 -17.93
CA PRO A 139 10.07 -9.43 -17.57
C PRO A 139 9.57 -10.43 -18.62
N THR A 140 10.21 -10.51 -19.79
CA THR A 140 9.89 -11.47 -20.84
C THR A 140 10.63 -12.81 -20.69
N ASN A 141 11.59 -12.91 -19.78
CA ASN A 141 12.33 -14.14 -19.51
C ASN A 141 11.43 -15.18 -18.82
N THR A 142 10.85 -16.05 -19.62
CA THR A 142 9.89 -17.06 -19.14
C THR A 142 10.51 -18.05 -18.14
N ASP A 143 11.77 -18.44 -18.34
CA ASP A 143 12.42 -19.41 -17.45
C ASP A 143 12.67 -18.83 -16.07
N ALA A 144 13.09 -17.56 -16.00
CA ALA A 144 13.23 -16.85 -14.73
C ALA A 144 11.88 -16.67 -14.03
N ARG A 145 10.83 -16.30 -14.76
CA ARG A 145 9.46 -16.16 -14.24
C ARG A 145 8.94 -17.45 -13.63
N LEU A 146 9.07 -18.55 -14.34
CA LEU A 146 8.57 -19.85 -13.89
C LEU A 146 9.36 -20.37 -12.68
N LEU A 147 10.68 -20.27 -12.69
CA LEU A 147 11.49 -20.71 -11.55
C LEU A 147 11.27 -19.83 -10.30
N CYS A 148 11.07 -18.52 -10.49
CA CYS A 148 10.66 -17.62 -9.40
C CYS A 148 9.29 -18.03 -8.82
N ALA A 149 8.32 -18.29 -9.68
CA ALA A 149 6.99 -18.74 -9.28
C ALA A 149 7.04 -20.07 -8.51
N ASP A 150 7.84 -21.02 -8.96
CA ASP A 150 8.01 -22.31 -8.28
C ASP A 150 8.65 -22.14 -6.89
N ALA A 151 9.64 -21.26 -6.76
CA ALA A 151 10.28 -20.96 -5.48
C ALA A 151 9.30 -20.29 -4.50
N LEU A 152 8.53 -19.29 -4.96
CA LEU A 152 7.49 -18.62 -4.17
C LEU A 152 6.38 -19.61 -3.77
N GLU A 153 5.98 -20.51 -4.63
CA GLU A 153 4.98 -21.55 -4.30
C GLU A 153 5.46 -22.45 -3.15
N GLN A 154 6.74 -22.87 -3.17
CA GLN A 154 7.32 -23.64 -2.07
C GLN A 154 7.37 -22.85 -0.76
N LEU A 155 7.76 -21.56 -0.80
CA LEU A 155 7.71 -20.69 0.35
C LEU A 155 6.27 -20.53 0.89
N GLY A 156 5.29 -20.43 -0.01
CA GLY A 156 3.88 -20.39 0.34
C GLY A 156 3.41 -21.66 1.05
N TYR A 157 3.79 -22.83 0.58
CA TYR A 157 3.44 -24.10 1.22
C TYR A 157 4.09 -24.29 2.59
N GLN A 158 5.26 -23.69 2.82
CA GLN A 158 5.94 -23.74 4.11
C GLN A 158 5.47 -22.67 5.09
N ALA A 159 4.76 -21.63 4.63
CA ALA A 159 4.29 -20.55 5.47
C ALA A 159 3.14 -21.02 6.40
N GLU A 160 3.34 -20.92 7.72
CA GLU A 160 2.27 -21.13 8.70
C GLU A 160 1.25 -20.00 8.67
N SER A 161 1.70 -18.76 8.46
CA SER A 161 0.86 -17.57 8.33
C SER A 161 0.03 -17.60 7.06
N GLY A 162 -1.30 -17.52 7.21
CA GLY A 162 -2.22 -17.42 6.07
C GLY A 162 -1.96 -16.20 5.17
N PRO A 163 -1.76 -14.99 5.71
CA PRO A 163 -1.35 -13.82 4.92
C PRO A 163 -0.05 -14.05 4.14
N TRP A 164 1.02 -14.52 4.77
CA TRP A 164 2.28 -14.79 4.06
C TRP A 164 2.13 -15.83 2.97
N ARG A 165 1.38 -16.91 3.26
CA ARG A 165 1.04 -17.92 2.26
C ARG A 165 0.35 -17.30 1.04
N ASN A 166 -0.63 -16.44 1.29
CA ASN A 166 -1.38 -15.78 0.21
C ASN A 166 -0.49 -14.84 -0.61
N GLU A 167 0.41 -14.07 0.03
CA GLU A 167 1.37 -13.22 -0.67
C GLU A 167 2.23 -14.05 -1.64
N TYR A 168 2.86 -15.11 -1.14
CA TYR A 168 3.70 -15.98 -1.97
C TYR A 168 2.92 -16.64 -3.12
N LEU A 169 1.75 -17.22 -2.82
CA LEU A 169 0.97 -17.94 -3.83
C LEU A 169 0.34 -16.99 -4.87
N THR A 170 -0.06 -15.78 -4.46
CA THR A 170 -0.57 -14.77 -5.39
C THR A 170 0.54 -14.31 -6.33
N ALA A 171 1.71 -14.01 -5.81
CA ALA A 171 2.87 -13.62 -6.62
C ALA A 171 3.27 -14.73 -7.62
N ALA A 172 3.24 -16.01 -7.20
CA ALA A 172 3.48 -17.13 -8.09
C ALA A 172 2.44 -17.22 -9.22
N GLN A 173 1.16 -16.96 -8.93
CA GLN A 173 0.10 -16.90 -9.93
C GLN A 173 0.30 -15.73 -10.92
N GLU A 174 0.67 -14.56 -10.43
CA GLU A 174 0.91 -13.38 -11.26
C GLU A 174 2.09 -13.60 -12.21
N LEU A 175 3.17 -14.20 -11.74
CA LEU A 175 4.31 -14.56 -12.60
C LEU A 175 3.96 -15.55 -13.71
N ARG A 176 3.05 -16.51 -13.45
CA ARG A 176 2.64 -17.53 -14.42
C ARG A 176 1.58 -17.05 -15.40
N HIS A 177 0.65 -16.20 -14.94
CA HIS A 177 -0.58 -15.89 -15.67
C HIS A 177 -0.82 -14.39 -15.91
N GLY A 178 0.06 -13.55 -15.39
CA GLY A 178 -0.11 -12.09 -15.38
C GLY A 178 -1.03 -11.60 -14.26
N ASN A 179 -1.13 -10.31 -14.16
CA ASN A 179 -1.88 -9.65 -13.10
C ASN A 179 -3.40 -9.84 -13.28
N ALA A 180 -4.10 -10.16 -12.21
CA ALA A 180 -5.55 -10.30 -12.24
C ALA A 180 -6.24 -8.94 -12.47
N ASN A 181 -7.13 -8.88 -13.43
CA ASN A 181 -7.98 -7.71 -13.65
C ASN A 181 -9.07 -7.64 -12.57
N PHE A 182 -8.94 -6.71 -11.66
CA PHE A 182 -10.00 -6.39 -10.71
C PHE A 182 -10.93 -5.32 -11.30
N THR A 183 -12.13 -5.72 -11.68
CA THR A 183 -13.21 -4.76 -11.88
C THR A 183 -13.70 -4.33 -10.50
N ALA A 184 -13.33 -3.14 -10.08
CA ALA A 184 -13.89 -2.57 -8.85
C ALA A 184 -15.43 -2.55 -8.97
N SER A 185 -16.10 -3.21 -8.02
CA SER A 185 -17.56 -3.17 -7.95
C SER A 185 -17.98 -1.74 -7.59
N THR A 186 -18.44 -0.99 -8.58
CA THR A 186 -18.96 0.38 -8.40
C THR A 186 -20.21 0.44 -7.51
N LYS A 187 -20.79 -0.70 -7.16
CA LYS A 187 -22.02 -0.76 -6.34
C LYS A 187 -21.81 -0.41 -4.87
N SER A 188 -20.60 -0.56 -4.34
CA SER A 188 -20.30 -0.21 -2.94
C SER A 188 -19.85 1.24 -2.74
N THR A 189 -19.53 1.96 -3.80
CA THR A 189 -18.99 3.32 -3.73
C THR A 189 -20.01 4.36 -3.31
N GLY A 190 -21.28 4.19 -3.66
CA GLY A 190 -22.33 5.19 -3.42
C GLY A 190 -22.58 5.48 -1.94
N ASP A 191 -22.66 4.46 -1.08
CA ASP A 191 -22.90 4.64 0.34
C ASP A 191 -21.64 5.08 1.11
N MET A 192 -20.48 4.60 0.69
CA MET A 192 -19.21 5.04 1.24
C MET A 192 -18.97 6.54 0.96
N VAL A 193 -19.22 6.99 -0.27
CA VAL A 193 -19.08 8.41 -0.65
C VAL A 193 -20.03 9.30 0.14
N LYS A 194 -21.28 8.86 0.36
CA LYS A 194 -22.24 9.60 1.20
C LYS A 194 -21.76 9.75 2.65
N ALA A 195 -21.05 8.75 3.16
CA ALA A 195 -20.51 8.73 4.53
C ALA A 195 -19.27 9.61 4.70
N LEU A 196 -18.55 9.97 3.62
CA LEU A 196 -17.39 10.85 3.71
C LEU A 196 -17.80 12.27 4.13
N SER A 197 -17.01 12.89 5.00
CA SER A 197 -17.14 14.32 5.29
C SER A 197 -16.63 15.16 4.11
N ALA A 198 -17.01 16.44 4.03
CA ALA A 198 -16.51 17.31 2.98
C ALA A 198 -14.98 17.45 3.00
N PRO A 199 -14.31 17.62 4.15
CA PRO A 199 -12.84 17.58 4.20
C PRO A 199 -12.23 16.30 3.63
N MET A 200 -12.79 15.12 3.92
CA MET A 200 -12.30 13.85 3.35
C MET A 200 -12.46 13.80 1.82
N LEU A 201 -13.53 14.38 1.28
CA LEU A 201 -13.70 14.49 -0.17
C LEU A 201 -12.67 15.45 -0.79
N PHE A 202 -12.34 16.56 -0.13
CA PHE A 202 -11.29 17.47 -0.58
C PHE A 202 -9.90 16.85 -0.50
N ASP A 203 -9.61 16.10 0.57
CA ASP A 203 -8.36 15.33 0.66
C ASP A 203 -8.25 14.32 -0.48
N TYR A 204 -9.35 13.65 -0.80
CA TYR A 204 -9.38 12.72 -1.93
C TYR A 204 -9.19 13.46 -3.28
N MET A 205 -9.84 14.62 -3.47
CA MET A 205 -9.60 15.48 -4.64
C MET A 205 -8.11 15.85 -4.76
N ALA A 206 -7.48 16.24 -3.64
CA ALA A 206 -6.06 16.58 -3.62
C ALA A 206 -5.16 15.41 -4.02
N ILE A 207 -5.57 14.16 -3.70
CA ILE A 207 -4.81 12.95 -4.08
C ILE A 207 -4.93 12.67 -5.58
N VAL A 208 -6.15 12.75 -6.15
CA VAL A 208 -6.41 12.37 -7.55
C VAL A 208 -6.13 13.48 -8.57
N MET A 209 -5.88 14.70 -8.09
CA MET A 209 -5.58 15.86 -8.93
C MET A 209 -4.22 15.73 -9.63
N ASP A 210 -4.15 16.06 -10.92
CA ASP A 210 -2.89 16.17 -11.66
C ASP A 210 -2.11 17.41 -11.22
N LYS A 211 -1.13 17.17 -10.39
CA LYS A 211 -0.28 18.22 -9.80
C LYS A 211 0.63 18.88 -10.83
N GLN A 212 1.06 18.13 -11.84
CA GLN A 212 1.95 18.66 -12.89
C GLN A 212 1.17 19.56 -13.87
N ALA A 213 -0.03 19.14 -14.28
CA ALA A 213 -0.89 19.93 -15.15
C ALA A 213 -1.34 21.25 -14.50
N LEU A 214 -1.39 21.31 -13.17
CA LEU A 214 -1.80 22.47 -12.39
C LEU A 214 -0.62 23.20 -11.71
N ALA A 215 0.62 22.84 -12.01
CA ALA A 215 1.82 23.38 -11.34
C ALA A 215 1.94 24.91 -11.42
N ASP A 216 1.56 25.51 -12.55
CA ASP A 216 1.64 26.95 -12.81
C ASP A 216 0.35 27.71 -12.46
N ARG A 217 -0.62 27.04 -11.80
CA ARG A 217 -1.92 27.64 -11.45
C ARG A 217 -1.91 28.15 -10.02
N ASP A 218 -2.55 29.29 -9.82
CA ASP A 218 -2.86 29.87 -8.51
C ASP A 218 -4.27 30.48 -8.61
N PHE A 219 -5.25 29.84 -7.95
CA PHE A 219 -6.62 30.34 -7.87
C PHE A 219 -7.32 29.85 -6.62
N THR A 220 -8.34 30.58 -6.20
CA THR A 220 -9.12 30.34 -4.99
C THR A 220 -10.58 30.02 -5.35
N MET A 221 -11.12 28.99 -4.72
CA MET A 221 -12.51 28.56 -4.88
C MET A 221 -13.21 28.52 -3.52
N ASN A 222 -14.33 29.22 -3.40
CA ASN A 222 -15.25 29.03 -2.28
C ASN A 222 -16.19 27.86 -2.55
N VAL A 223 -16.40 27.02 -1.56
CA VAL A 223 -17.35 25.89 -1.61
C VAL A 223 -18.36 26.04 -0.49
N ILE A 224 -19.63 26.22 -0.84
CA ILE A 224 -20.73 26.38 0.10
C ILE A 224 -21.66 25.19 -0.01
N LEU A 225 -21.88 24.48 1.11
CA LEU A 225 -22.64 23.23 1.21
C LEU A 225 -23.86 23.44 2.12
N PRO A 226 -25.00 23.98 1.60
CA PRO A 226 -26.15 24.35 2.41
C PRO A 226 -26.86 23.18 3.10
N ASP A 227 -26.78 21.99 2.53
CA ASP A 227 -27.42 20.77 3.06
C ASP A 227 -26.76 20.23 4.34
N VAL A 228 -25.49 20.56 4.56
CA VAL A 228 -24.74 20.19 5.78
C VAL A 228 -24.34 21.43 6.59
N GLY A 229 -24.60 22.65 6.12
CA GLY A 229 -24.27 23.90 6.80
C GLY A 229 -22.77 24.19 6.84
N GLU A 230 -22.00 23.65 5.90
CA GLU A 230 -20.55 23.81 5.84
C GLU A 230 -20.13 24.80 4.75
N GLN A 231 -19.02 25.48 4.96
CA GLN A 231 -18.38 26.34 3.98
C GLN A 231 -16.87 26.19 4.05
N HIS A 232 -16.21 26.20 2.89
CA HIS A 232 -14.78 25.96 2.77
C HIS A 232 -14.17 26.84 1.70
N MET A 233 -12.92 27.23 1.89
CA MET A 233 -12.10 27.82 0.84
C MET A 233 -11.09 26.78 0.37
N LEU A 234 -11.04 26.55 -0.92
CA LEU A 234 -10.01 25.73 -1.57
C LEU A 234 -9.06 26.66 -2.34
N ARG A 235 -7.77 26.39 -2.30
CA ARG A 235 -6.80 27.09 -3.14
C ARG A 235 -5.93 26.07 -3.88
N VAL A 236 -5.94 26.17 -5.20
CA VAL A 236 -4.96 25.46 -6.03
C VAL A 236 -3.76 26.37 -6.20
N LYS A 237 -2.59 25.91 -5.76
CA LYS A 237 -1.34 26.65 -5.88
C LYS A 237 -0.16 25.71 -6.06
N ASN A 238 0.64 25.96 -7.11
CA ASN A 238 1.83 25.15 -7.41
C ASN A 238 1.51 23.63 -7.49
N GLY A 239 0.38 23.29 -8.09
CA GLY A 239 -0.09 21.89 -8.19
C GLY A 239 -0.62 21.28 -6.89
N VAL A 240 -0.79 22.04 -5.82
CA VAL A 240 -1.30 21.56 -4.52
C VAL A 240 -2.69 22.14 -4.26
N LEU A 241 -3.61 21.30 -3.79
CA LEU A 241 -4.92 21.73 -3.30
C LEU A 241 -4.84 21.96 -1.78
N LEU A 242 -4.94 23.21 -1.37
CA LEU A 242 -5.01 23.61 0.03
C LEU A 242 -6.48 23.78 0.44
N VAL A 243 -6.84 23.31 1.62
CA VAL A 243 -8.20 23.32 2.15
C VAL A 243 -8.25 24.14 3.44
N TYR A 244 -9.15 25.12 3.50
CA TYR A 244 -9.40 25.95 4.66
C TYR A 244 -10.86 25.77 5.09
N ALA A 245 -11.06 25.04 6.18
CA ALA A 245 -12.38 24.79 6.73
C ALA A 245 -13.00 26.04 7.35
N ASP A 246 -14.32 26.14 7.31
CA ASP A 246 -15.11 27.24 7.90
C ASP A 246 -14.68 28.66 7.47
N THR A 247 -14.10 28.75 6.28
CA THR A 247 -13.52 29.98 5.75
C THR A 247 -14.04 30.23 4.33
N LEU A 248 -14.29 31.49 4.00
CA LEU A 248 -14.53 31.95 2.63
C LEU A 248 -13.55 33.08 2.31
N SER A 249 -13.17 33.22 1.06
CA SER A 249 -12.42 34.35 0.55
C SER A 249 -13.38 35.39 -0.05
N ASP A 250 -13.18 36.66 0.29
CA ASP A 250 -13.94 37.75 -0.34
C ASP A 250 -13.54 37.94 -1.83
N ASP A 251 -12.30 37.55 -2.17
CA ASP A 251 -11.71 37.70 -3.51
C ASP A 251 -11.57 36.33 -4.23
N ALA A 252 -12.46 35.37 -3.97
CA ALA A 252 -12.40 34.09 -4.62
C ALA A 252 -12.61 34.20 -6.14
N ASP A 253 -11.75 33.54 -6.93
CA ASP A 253 -11.85 33.50 -8.39
C ASP A 253 -13.12 32.78 -8.86
N VAL A 254 -13.57 31.81 -8.08
CA VAL A 254 -14.82 31.07 -8.32
C VAL A 254 -15.47 30.70 -6.98
N SER A 255 -16.80 30.73 -6.94
CA SER A 255 -17.59 30.25 -5.80
C SER A 255 -18.61 29.24 -6.30
N ILE A 256 -18.67 28.08 -5.62
CA ILE A 256 -19.66 27.06 -5.91
C ILE A 256 -20.60 26.86 -4.72
N THR A 257 -21.89 26.71 -5.02
CA THR A 257 -22.90 26.32 -4.03
C THR A 257 -23.57 25.04 -4.51
N CYS A 258 -23.49 23.98 -3.71
CA CYS A 258 -24.07 22.70 -4.09
C CYS A 258 -24.34 21.82 -2.85
N PRO A 259 -25.18 20.78 -2.95
CA PRO A 259 -25.24 19.77 -1.90
C PRO A 259 -23.95 18.96 -1.85
N LYS A 260 -23.56 18.48 -0.65
CA LYS A 260 -22.31 17.77 -0.41
C LYS A 260 -22.07 16.61 -1.39
N ASN A 261 -23.11 15.87 -1.74
CA ASN A 261 -23.00 14.75 -2.68
C ASN A 261 -22.60 15.16 -4.10
N ALA A 262 -22.82 16.42 -4.50
CA ALA A 262 -22.39 16.92 -5.80
C ALA A 262 -20.86 17.08 -5.91
N LEU A 263 -20.13 17.14 -4.79
CA LEU A 263 -18.67 17.14 -4.79
C LEU A 263 -18.11 15.89 -5.46
N PHE A 264 -18.79 14.76 -5.36
CA PHE A 264 -18.38 13.54 -6.05
C PHE A 264 -18.53 13.65 -7.57
N ALA A 265 -19.50 14.42 -8.06
CA ALA A 265 -19.61 14.67 -9.49
C ALA A 265 -18.46 15.55 -10.02
N ILE A 266 -17.99 16.50 -9.21
CA ILE A 266 -16.78 17.29 -9.51
C ILE A 266 -15.57 16.36 -9.59
N LEU A 267 -15.38 15.52 -8.58
CA LEU A 267 -14.28 14.57 -8.49
C LEU A 267 -14.23 13.56 -9.65
N THR A 268 -15.41 13.13 -10.14
CA THR A 268 -15.51 12.14 -11.24
C THR A 268 -15.68 12.78 -12.62
N ASN A 269 -15.50 14.11 -12.72
CA ASN A 269 -15.69 14.89 -13.95
C ASN A 269 -17.07 14.65 -14.62
N ASN A 270 -18.12 14.47 -13.81
CA ASN A 270 -19.47 14.29 -14.30
C ASN A 270 -20.13 15.65 -14.59
N GLN A 271 -19.85 16.20 -15.77
CA GLN A 271 -20.29 17.54 -16.17
C GLN A 271 -21.82 17.67 -16.19
N GLU A 272 -22.58 16.63 -16.56
CA GLU A 272 -24.04 16.66 -16.58
C GLU A 272 -24.61 16.86 -15.16
N THR A 273 -24.10 16.12 -14.19
CA THR A 273 -24.54 16.26 -12.79
C THR A 273 -24.12 17.61 -12.21
N VAL A 274 -22.91 18.05 -12.50
CA VAL A 274 -22.37 19.35 -12.04
C VAL A 274 -23.25 20.50 -12.61
N ALA A 275 -23.55 20.47 -13.88
CA ALA A 275 -24.43 21.52 -14.52
C ALA A 275 -25.83 21.59 -13.90
N LYS A 276 -26.35 20.50 -13.35
CA LYS A 276 -27.67 20.44 -12.71
C LYS A 276 -27.66 20.79 -11.22
N ALA A 277 -26.60 20.44 -10.51
CA ALA A 277 -26.56 20.46 -9.05
C ALA A 277 -25.63 21.53 -8.45
N VAL A 278 -24.76 22.14 -9.24
CA VAL A 278 -23.78 23.12 -8.78
C VAL A 278 -24.11 24.51 -9.36
N LYS A 279 -24.38 25.47 -8.47
CA LYS A 279 -24.43 26.87 -8.85
C LYS A 279 -22.98 27.40 -8.81
N VAL A 280 -22.59 28.06 -9.90
CA VAL A 280 -21.26 28.64 -10.07
C VAL A 280 -21.37 30.15 -10.18
N GLU A 281 -20.52 30.86 -9.42
CA GLU A 281 -20.33 32.32 -9.50
C GLU A 281 -18.84 32.58 -9.72
N GLY A 282 -18.51 33.54 -10.57
CA GLY A 282 -17.11 33.79 -10.98
C GLY A 282 -16.66 32.93 -12.16
N SER A 283 -15.42 32.52 -12.19
CA SER A 283 -14.82 31.80 -13.34
C SER A 283 -15.20 30.32 -13.37
N ALA A 284 -16.24 29.98 -14.14
CA ALA A 284 -16.65 28.59 -14.39
C ALA A 284 -15.52 27.78 -15.09
N GLU A 285 -14.62 28.44 -15.83
CA GLU A 285 -13.48 27.81 -16.50
C GLU A 285 -12.50 27.18 -15.50
N LEU A 286 -12.31 27.78 -14.31
CA LEU A 286 -11.44 27.25 -13.28
C LEU A 286 -12.03 25.98 -12.64
N LEU A 287 -13.34 25.92 -12.45
CA LEU A 287 -14.01 24.69 -12.03
C LEU A 287 -13.84 23.58 -13.07
N THR A 288 -14.04 23.91 -14.35
CA THR A 288 -13.86 22.97 -15.46
C THR A 288 -12.40 22.47 -15.52
N LEU A 289 -11.44 23.38 -15.43
CA LEU A 289 -10.02 23.06 -15.40
C LEU A 289 -9.70 22.08 -14.25
N MET A 290 -10.24 22.34 -13.06
CA MET A 290 -10.04 21.45 -11.91
C MET A 290 -10.65 20.07 -12.18
N MET A 291 -11.89 20.01 -12.70
CA MET A 291 -12.57 18.74 -13.01
C MET A 291 -11.83 17.90 -14.05
N GLU A 292 -11.33 18.53 -15.10
CA GLU A 292 -10.59 17.85 -16.19
C GLU A 292 -9.28 17.26 -15.72
N ASN A 293 -8.73 17.75 -14.61
CA ASN A 293 -7.46 17.29 -14.03
C ASN A 293 -7.64 16.45 -12.76
N MET A 294 -8.80 15.81 -12.53
CA MET A 294 -9.09 15.00 -11.34
C MET A 294 -8.84 13.49 -11.53
N ASN A 295 -8.59 12.97 -12.71
CA ASN A 295 -8.65 11.52 -12.97
C ASN A 295 -7.27 10.87 -13.06
N GLN A 296 -6.44 11.00 -12.02
CA GLN A 296 -5.11 10.37 -12.01
C GLN A 296 -5.10 8.88 -11.64
N PHE A 297 -6.20 8.36 -11.10
CA PHE A 297 -6.34 6.93 -10.84
C PHE A 297 -7.37 6.30 -11.77
N PRO A 298 -7.02 5.24 -12.51
CA PRO A 298 -8.02 4.42 -13.15
C PRO A 298 -8.85 3.74 -12.05
N ILE A 299 -10.10 4.19 -11.87
CA ILE A 299 -11.05 3.59 -10.92
C ILE A 299 -11.50 2.22 -11.42
N THR A 300 -11.28 1.95 -12.69
CA THR A 300 -11.65 0.68 -13.37
C THR A 300 -10.51 0.21 -14.26
N GLY A 301 -10.19 -1.04 -14.21
CA GLY A 301 -9.22 -1.66 -15.12
C GLY A 301 -8.25 -2.62 -14.45
N THR A 302 -7.00 -2.53 -14.82
CA THR A 302 -5.92 -3.38 -14.30
C THR A 302 -5.60 -3.05 -12.84
N ASN A 303 -5.33 -4.08 -12.04
CA ASN A 303 -4.76 -3.90 -10.71
C ASN A 303 -3.37 -3.25 -10.85
N PRO A 304 -3.15 -2.05 -10.27
CA PRO A 304 -1.85 -1.38 -10.35
C PRO A 304 -0.80 -1.96 -9.37
N PHE A 305 -1.19 -2.93 -8.55
CA PHE A 305 -0.36 -3.48 -7.47
C PHE A 305 0.31 -4.80 -7.87
N ASN A 306 0.69 -4.99 -9.11
CA ASN A 306 1.64 -6.03 -9.47
C ASN A 306 3.05 -5.52 -9.11
N ILE A 307 3.63 -6.08 -8.04
CA ILE A 307 4.94 -5.68 -7.50
C ILE A 307 6.01 -6.77 -7.72
N ILE A 308 5.62 -7.92 -8.19
CA ILE A 308 6.54 -9.04 -8.41
C ILE A 308 7.32 -8.90 -9.73
N GLU A 309 6.88 -8.02 -10.59
CA GLU A 309 7.51 -7.66 -11.85
C GLU A 309 7.39 -6.15 -12.11
N PRO A 310 8.22 -5.52 -12.99
CA PRO A 310 8.16 -4.09 -13.27
C PRO A 310 6.90 -3.65 -14.00
#